data_51c2e6d27916b887d15807a0b858a2d9
#
_entry.id   51c2e6d27916b887d15807a0b858a2d9
#
_cell.length_a   1.000
_cell.length_b   1.000
_cell.length_c   1.000
_cell.angle_alpha   90.00
_cell.angle_beta   90.00
_cell.angle_gamma   90.00
#
_symmetry.space_group_name_H-M   'P 1'
#
loop_
_entity.id
_entity.type
_entity.pdbx_description
1 polymer ?
#
loop_
_entity_poly.entity_id
_entity_poly.type
_entity_poly.pdbx_seq_one_letter_code
_entity_poly.pdbx_strand_id
1 'polypeptide(L)'
;MPAATPPTITAQPADLRVVFDQTASLGATVSSLWQPLTYQWFKDGLAIPGATNLTLTIPNARVADEGHYVLLVQNDAGVTASRKARLTVIYPPKIVSHPQTRTVKQGQNLSLEVTAQGKEPMTYRWFRNNGPLAELQSRVLLIQNVQPEHAGAYFVVVANADGTATSQSVTVTVRPVPVILTNPATTIVTISNQLSLQVAAASSTPMTYQWIKDGVNVTGETNATLTVTNTQFEHAGIYTVVVANSAGAVESEPAIVLVLPIQPLRIPKDQQEAQVDRKSTRLNSSHVSES
;
A
#
# COMPACT_ATOMS: atom_id res chain seq x y z
N MET A 1 34.57 59.53 -48.51
CA MET A 1 34.34 58.14 -48.00
C MET A 1 33.04 58.15 -47.22
N PRO A 2 32.20 57.12 -47.33
CA PRO A 2 31.02 57.05 -46.47
C PRO A 2 31.42 57.02 -44.99
N ALA A 3 30.61 57.63 -44.14
CA ALA A 3 30.86 57.65 -42.70
C ALA A 3 30.81 56.18 -42.15
N ALA A 4 31.70 55.89 -41.19
CA ALA A 4 31.74 54.62 -40.54
C ALA A 4 30.42 54.40 -39.79
N THR A 5 29.80 53.24 -39.99
CA THR A 5 28.51 52.88 -39.36
C THR A 5 28.63 51.61 -38.52
N PRO A 6 27.90 51.52 -37.39
CA PRO A 6 27.83 50.29 -36.61
C PRO A 6 27.36 49.09 -37.45
N PRO A 7 27.64 47.86 -37.05
CA PRO A 7 27.14 46.64 -37.72
C PRO A 7 25.61 46.56 -37.70
N THR A 8 25.02 45.91 -38.70
CA THR A 8 23.56 45.67 -38.75
C THR A 8 23.29 44.18 -38.61
N ILE A 9 22.41 43.76 -37.69
CA ILE A 9 21.96 42.38 -37.56
C ILE A 9 20.76 42.21 -38.51
N THR A 10 20.96 41.48 -39.61
CA THR A 10 19.96 41.27 -40.66
C THR A 10 19.03 40.12 -40.39
N ALA A 11 19.48 39.09 -39.60
CA ALA A 11 18.63 38.05 -39.04
C ALA A 11 18.92 37.91 -37.55
N GLN A 12 17.88 38.04 -36.75
CA GLN A 12 17.97 37.96 -35.28
C GLN A 12 18.03 36.50 -34.81
N PRO A 13 18.74 36.24 -33.69
CA PRO A 13 18.62 34.89 -33.07
C PRO A 13 17.18 34.64 -32.66
N ALA A 14 16.71 33.41 -32.94
CA ALA A 14 15.36 32.97 -32.65
C ALA A 14 15.27 32.27 -31.30
N ASP A 15 14.08 32.29 -30.69
CA ASP A 15 13.78 31.44 -29.53
C ASP A 15 14.00 29.96 -29.91
N LEU A 16 14.61 29.20 -29.01
CA LEU A 16 14.99 27.82 -29.22
C LEU A 16 14.43 26.92 -28.11
N ARG A 17 13.79 25.83 -28.49
CA ARG A 17 13.44 24.73 -27.59
C ARG A 17 14.33 23.53 -27.93
N VAL A 18 15.05 23.03 -26.96
CA VAL A 18 15.97 21.89 -27.12
C VAL A 18 15.65 20.83 -26.06
N VAL A 19 15.79 19.57 -26.45
CA VAL A 19 15.63 18.46 -25.47
C VAL A 19 16.88 18.41 -24.60
N PHE A 20 16.69 18.11 -23.33
CA PHE A 20 17.76 17.90 -22.35
C PHE A 20 18.86 16.98 -22.93
N ASP A 21 20.10 17.35 -22.69
CA ASP A 21 21.30 16.64 -23.18
C ASP A 21 21.58 16.75 -24.68
N GLN A 22 20.73 17.44 -25.46
CA GLN A 22 21.00 17.76 -26.86
C GLN A 22 21.77 19.06 -27.02
N THR A 23 22.35 19.29 -28.19
CA THR A 23 23.09 20.53 -28.49
C THR A 23 22.10 21.63 -28.87
N ALA A 24 22.24 22.81 -28.22
CA ALA A 24 21.54 24.04 -28.60
C ALA A 24 22.48 24.91 -29.43
N SER A 25 21.95 25.53 -30.50
CA SER A 25 22.70 26.44 -31.37
C SER A 25 21.90 27.71 -31.62
N LEU A 26 22.44 28.86 -31.19
CA LEU A 26 21.84 30.18 -31.40
C LEU A 26 22.75 30.94 -32.36
N GLY A 27 22.20 31.55 -33.38
CA GLY A 27 22.98 32.30 -34.37
C GLY A 27 22.22 33.51 -34.90
N ALA A 28 22.94 34.42 -35.50
CA ALA A 28 22.44 35.63 -36.15
C ALA A 28 23.10 35.82 -37.52
N THR A 29 22.51 36.62 -38.36
CA THR A 29 23.18 37.09 -39.58
C THR A 29 23.52 38.57 -39.42
N VAL A 30 24.75 38.95 -39.80
CA VAL A 30 25.28 40.31 -39.63
C VAL A 30 25.79 40.82 -40.97
N SER A 31 25.52 42.10 -41.25
CA SER A 31 26.08 42.84 -42.38
C SER A 31 26.84 44.07 -41.85
N SER A 32 28.03 44.32 -42.39
CA SER A 32 28.84 45.49 -42.11
C SER A 32 29.78 45.77 -43.28
N LEU A 33 29.90 47.03 -43.64
CA LEU A 33 30.91 47.49 -44.60
C LEU A 33 32.29 47.73 -43.95
N TRP A 34 32.32 47.76 -42.59
CA TRP A 34 33.49 48.07 -41.81
C TRP A 34 33.96 46.87 -41.01
N GLN A 35 35.21 46.49 -41.14
CA GLN A 35 35.89 45.38 -40.50
C GLN A 35 37.05 45.88 -39.64
N PRO A 36 37.50 45.15 -38.60
CA PRO A 36 37.02 43.84 -38.19
C PRO A 36 35.72 43.90 -37.37
N LEU A 37 34.97 42.77 -37.31
CA LEU A 37 33.85 42.57 -36.40
C LEU A 37 34.27 41.72 -35.21
N THR A 38 33.82 42.11 -34.01
CA THR A 38 33.92 41.31 -32.79
C THR A 38 32.55 40.96 -32.29
N TYR A 39 32.43 39.78 -31.62
CA TYR A 39 31.19 39.20 -31.14
C TYR A 39 31.34 38.85 -29.68
N GLN A 40 30.24 38.99 -28.90
CA GLN A 40 30.14 38.50 -27.54
C GLN A 40 28.71 38.14 -27.22
N TRP A 41 28.50 36.87 -26.83
CA TRP A 41 27.21 36.41 -26.33
C TRP A 41 27.08 36.70 -24.83
N PHE A 42 25.86 37.04 -24.45
CA PHE A 42 25.43 37.26 -23.08
C PHE A 42 24.26 36.33 -22.77
N LYS A 43 24.23 35.81 -21.54
CA LYS A 43 23.09 35.11 -20.96
C LYS A 43 22.59 35.91 -19.77
N ASP A 44 21.30 36.30 -19.78
CA ASP A 44 20.63 37.03 -18.70
C ASP A 44 21.41 38.26 -18.24
N GLY A 45 22.11 38.93 -19.19
CA GLY A 45 22.92 40.13 -18.95
C GLY A 45 24.35 39.86 -18.55
N LEU A 46 24.78 38.63 -18.37
CA LEU A 46 26.17 38.26 -18.04
C LEU A 46 26.89 37.75 -19.28
N ALA A 47 28.10 38.23 -19.52
CA ALA A 47 28.93 37.78 -20.63
C ALA A 47 29.28 36.27 -20.48
N ILE A 48 29.16 35.53 -21.56
CA ILE A 48 29.55 34.12 -21.60
C ILE A 48 31.03 34.06 -21.99
N PRO A 49 31.95 33.65 -21.09
CA PRO A 49 33.37 33.61 -21.39
C PRO A 49 33.67 32.79 -22.65
N GLY A 50 34.46 33.37 -23.57
CA GLY A 50 34.87 32.71 -24.81
C GLY A 50 33.81 32.59 -25.90
N ALA A 51 32.59 33.07 -25.68
CA ALA A 51 31.50 33.04 -26.66
C ALA A 51 31.62 34.24 -27.64
N THR A 52 32.67 34.23 -28.43
CA THR A 52 33.05 35.30 -29.36
C THR A 52 32.82 34.95 -30.83
N ASN A 53 32.05 33.95 -31.13
CA ASN A 53 31.65 33.56 -32.48
C ASN A 53 30.24 34.08 -32.82
N LEU A 54 29.92 34.19 -34.10
CA LEU A 54 28.59 34.57 -34.59
C LEU A 54 27.51 33.58 -34.17
N THR A 55 27.89 32.31 -34.02
CA THR A 55 27.01 31.24 -33.51
C THR A 55 27.48 30.80 -32.13
N LEU A 56 26.55 30.77 -31.16
CA LEU A 56 26.75 30.18 -29.85
C LEU A 56 26.26 28.71 -29.89
N THR A 57 27.15 27.78 -29.56
CA THR A 57 26.84 26.36 -29.41
C THR A 57 26.94 25.96 -27.94
N ILE A 58 25.85 25.37 -27.40
CA ILE A 58 25.78 24.87 -26.04
C ILE A 58 25.62 23.35 -26.15
N PRO A 59 26.69 22.56 -26.00
CA PRO A 59 26.59 21.09 -26.03
C PRO A 59 25.92 20.55 -24.75
N ASN A 60 25.19 19.46 -24.88
CA ASN A 60 24.53 18.79 -23.74
C ASN A 60 23.70 19.75 -22.89
N ALA A 61 22.80 20.50 -23.52
CA ALA A 61 22.00 21.54 -22.88
C ALA A 61 21.29 21.02 -21.61
N ARG A 62 21.42 21.76 -20.52
CA ARG A 62 20.86 21.50 -19.20
C ARG A 62 19.79 22.54 -18.86
N VAL A 63 18.95 22.25 -17.87
CA VAL A 63 17.96 23.21 -17.34
C VAL A 63 18.65 24.51 -16.86
N ALA A 64 19.88 24.42 -16.36
CA ALA A 64 20.69 25.58 -15.99
C ALA A 64 21.04 26.50 -17.16
N ASP A 65 20.98 26.01 -18.42
CA ASP A 65 21.27 26.83 -19.60
C ASP A 65 20.02 27.59 -20.08
N GLU A 66 18.84 27.38 -19.53
CA GLU A 66 17.66 28.20 -19.84
C GLU A 66 17.92 29.66 -19.51
N GLY A 67 17.39 30.55 -20.32
CA GLY A 67 17.54 31.99 -20.13
C GLY A 67 17.36 32.78 -21.42
N HIS A 68 17.69 34.06 -21.35
CA HIS A 68 17.67 34.98 -22.48
C HIS A 68 19.07 35.26 -22.97
N TYR A 69 19.29 35.05 -24.25
CA TYR A 69 20.58 35.19 -24.90
C TYR A 69 20.55 36.41 -25.83
N VAL A 70 21.63 37.20 -25.78
CA VAL A 70 21.83 38.39 -26.60
C VAL A 70 23.21 38.33 -27.20
N LEU A 71 23.33 38.60 -28.52
CA LEU A 71 24.59 38.80 -29.21
C LEU A 71 24.91 40.31 -29.28
N LEU A 72 26.07 40.74 -28.83
CA LEU A 72 26.64 42.03 -29.17
C LEU A 72 27.62 41.85 -30.33
N VAL A 73 27.48 42.74 -31.32
CA VAL A 73 28.39 42.83 -32.48
C VAL A 73 28.97 44.21 -32.51
N GLN A 74 30.29 44.32 -32.66
CA GLN A 74 30.99 45.59 -32.59
C GLN A 74 31.97 45.73 -33.74
N ASN A 75 32.13 46.96 -34.24
CA ASN A 75 33.24 47.45 -35.06
C ASN A 75 33.72 48.79 -34.51
N ASP A 76 34.70 49.45 -35.20
CA ASP A 76 35.24 50.73 -34.77
C ASP A 76 34.22 51.89 -34.76
N ALA A 77 33.09 51.76 -35.47
CA ALA A 77 32.03 52.77 -35.52
C ALA A 77 30.99 52.61 -34.40
N GLY A 78 30.91 51.45 -33.71
CA GLY A 78 29.98 51.24 -32.64
C GLY A 78 29.53 49.78 -32.41
N VAL A 79 28.54 49.63 -31.51
CA VAL A 79 28.01 48.32 -31.08
C VAL A 79 26.56 48.20 -31.45
N THR A 80 26.14 47.02 -31.89
CA THR A 80 24.75 46.65 -32.14
C THR A 80 24.41 45.40 -31.34
N ALA A 81 23.29 45.43 -30.60
CA ALA A 81 22.77 44.29 -29.84
C ALA A 81 21.66 43.58 -30.63
N SER A 82 21.64 42.27 -30.56
CA SER A 82 20.49 41.49 -31.03
C SER A 82 19.29 41.64 -30.12
N ARG A 83 18.10 41.18 -30.60
CA ARG A 83 16.98 40.89 -29.73
C ARG A 83 17.32 39.74 -28.78
N LYS A 84 16.61 39.68 -27.65
CA LYS A 84 16.68 38.54 -26.74
C LYS A 84 16.11 37.29 -27.43
N ALA A 85 16.89 36.23 -27.43
CA ALA A 85 16.44 34.88 -27.81
C ALA A 85 16.30 34.03 -26.57
N ARG A 86 15.15 33.41 -26.38
CA ARG A 86 14.89 32.52 -25.22
C ARG A 86 15.32 31.09 -25.53
N LEU A 87 16.18 30.51 -24.70
CA LEU A 87 16.46 29.08 -24.69
C LEU A 87 15.60 28.41 -23.64
N THR A 88 14.85 27.39 -24.04
CA THR A 88 14.06 26.52 -23.15
C THR A 88 14.52 25.08 -23.31
N VAL A 89 14.81 24.41 -22.21
CA VAL A 89 15.22 23.00 -22.20
C VAL A 89 14.00 22.15 -21.81
N ILE A 90 13.64 21.22 -22.70
CA ILE A 90 12.54 20.27 -22.52
C ILE A 90 13.13 19.04 -21.83
N TYR A 91 12.64 18.72 -20.61
CA TYR A 91 13.06 17.57 -19.86
C TYR A 91 11.85 16.88 -19.20
N PRO A 92 11.09 16.11 -19.99
CA PRO A 92 9.94 15.35 -19.47
C PRO A 92 10.41 14.31 -18.47
N PRO A 93 9.52 13.82 -17.58
CA PRO A 93 9.84 12.74 -16.65
C PRO A 93 10.25 11.46 -17.40
N LYS A 94 11.24 10.76 -16.85
CA LYS A 94 11.66 9.42 -17.24
C LYS A 94 11.73 8.54 -16.00
N ILE A 95 11.01 7.42 -15.97
CA ILE A 95 11.09 6.45 -14.87
C ILE A 95 12.47 5.77 -14.92
N VAL A 96 13.19 5.84 -13.81
CA VAL A 96 14.52 5.21 -13.62
C VAL A 96 14.37 3.88 -12.89
N SER A 97 13.52 3.85 -11.83
CA SER A 97 13.19 2.62 -11.10
C SER A 97 11.68 2.52 -10.93
N HIS A 98 11.14 1.37 -11.33
CA HIS A 98 9.71 1.06 -11.18
C HIS A 98 9.41 0.52 -9.78
N PRO A 99 8.17 0.72 -9.27
CA PRO A 99 7.70 0.01 -8.07
C PRO A 99 7.90 -1.51 -8.22
N GLN A 100 7.95 -2.22 -7.10
CA GLN A 100 8.13 -3.67 -7.09
C GLN A 100 6.87 -4.36 -6.58
N THR A 101 6.56 -5.55 -7.12
CA THR A 101 5.51 -6.44 -6.63
C THR A 101 5.74 -6.76 -5.15
N ARG A 102 4.68 -6.74 -4.35
CA ARG A 102 4.72 -6.97 -2.90
C ARG A 102 3.65 -7.96 -2.46
N THR A 103 4.02 -8.83 -1.53
CA THR A 103 3.07 -9.61 -0.75
C THR A 103 3.20 -9.18 0.71
N VAL A 104 2.11 -8.71 1.29
CA VAL A 104 2.06 -8.22 2.68
C VAL A 104 0.98 -8.97 3.44
N LYS A 105 1.13 -9.09 4.77
CA LYS A 105 0.09 -9.62 5.65
C LYS A 105 -0.92 -8.53 5.99
N GLN A 106 -2.16 -8.88 6.20
CA GLN A 106 -3.16 -7.97 6.74
C GLN A 106 -2.66 -7.30 8.02
N GLY A 107 -2.91 -6.01 8.17
CA GLY A 107 -2.47 -5.22 9.31
C GLY A 107 -1.05 -4.63 9.19
N GLN A 108 -0.21 -5.11 8.28
CA GLN A 108 1.12 -4.54 8.04
C GLN A 108 1.06 -3.27 7.19
N ASN A 109 2.19 -2.58 7.07
CA ASN A 109 2.32 -1.42 6.20
C ASN A 109 2.85 -1.83 4.81
N LEU A 110 2.27 -1.24 3.76
CA LEU A 110 2.74 -1.35 2.38
C LEU A 110 3.48 -0.08 2.01
N SER A 111 4.68 -0.23 1.43
CA SER A 111 5.42 0.84 0.79
C SER A 111 5.77 0.47 -0.64
N LEU A 112 5.40 1.33 -1.60
CA LEU A 112 5.83 1.26 -2.99
C LEU A 112 6.57 2.56 -3.32
N GLU A 113 7.67 2.46 -4.05
CA GLU A 113 8.50 3.62 -4.40
C GLU A 113 8.79 3.62 -5.91
N VAL A 114 8.84 4.83 -6.48
CA VAL A 114 9.28 5.11 -7.85
C VAL A 114 10.44 6.09 -7.81
N THR A 115 11.41 5.92 -8.71
CA THR A 115 12.43 6.93 -8.96
C THR A 115 12.28 7.44 -10.40
N ALA A 116 12.24 8.75 -10.57
CA ALA A 116 12.16 9.41 -11.86
C ALA A 116 13.20 10.53 -11.97
N GLN A 117 13.59 10.84 -13.20
CA GLN A 117 14.40 12.00 -13.59
C GLN A 117 13.57 12.86 -14.52
N GLY A 118 13.73 14.19 -14.42
CA GLY A 118 13.02 15.17 -15.21
C GLY A 118 13.23 16.57 -14.66
N LYS A 119 12.62 17.56 -15.33
CA LYS A 119 12.62 18.95 -14.86
C LYS A 119 11.69 19.09 -13.66
N GLU A 120 12.20 19.69 -12.59
CA GLU A 120 11.39 20.00 -11.41
C GLU A 120 10.51 21.27 -11.64
N PRO A 121 9.34 21.37 -10.97
CA PRO A 121 8.79 20.40 -10.06
C PRO A 121 8.13 19.21 -10.79
N MET A 122 8.27 18.02 -10.22
CA MET A 122 7.56 16.82 -10.67
C MET A 122 6.42 16.50 -9.71
N THR A 123 5.31 16.01 -10.26
CA THR A 123 4.15 15.52 -9.53
C THR A 123 4.00 14.02 -9.72
N TYR A 124 3.47 13.33 -8.70
CA TYR A 124 3.30 11.88 -8.68
C TYR A 124 1.85 11.56 -8.39
N ARG A 125 1.22 10.72 -9.23
CA ARG A 125 -0.15 10.27 -9.03
C ARG A 125 -0.22 8.77 -9.09
N TRP A 126 -0.57 8.15 -7.97
CA TRP A 126 -0.71 6.70 -7.85
C TRP A 126 -2.11 6.23 -8.24
N PHE A 127 -2.15 5.03 -8.80
CA PHE A 127 -3.38 4.37 -9.22
C PHE A 127 -3.42 2.95 -8.67
N ARG A 128 -4.62 2.47 -8.34
CA ARG A 128 -4.91 1.08 -8.02
C ARG A 128 -6.06 0.60 -8.89
N ASN A 129 -5.89 -0.54 -9.60
CA ASN A 129 -6.90 -1.12 -10.50
C ASN A 129 -7.48 -0.07 -11.47
N ASN A 130 -6.61 0.80 -12.02
CA ASN A 130 -6.94 1.95 -12.88
C ASN A 130 -7.72 3.10 -12.20
N GLY A 131 -8.10 2.97 -10.91
CA GLY A 131 -8.68 4.05 -10.12
C GLY A 131 -7.57 4.92 -9.49
N PRO A 132 -7.67 6.27 -9.56
CA PRO A 132 -6.70 7.14 -8.92
C PRO A 132 -6.81 7.08 -7.39
N LEU A 133 -5.65 7.13 -6.71
CA LEU A 133 -5.56 7.30 -5.27
C LEU A 133 -5.42 8.80 -4.99
N ALA A 134 -6.51 9.44 -4.51
CA ALA A 134 -6.70 10.89 -4.56
C ALA A 134 -5.72 11.73 -3.72
N GLU A 135 -5.08 11.19 -2.69
CA GLU A 135 -4.32 11.98 -1.70
C GLU A 135 -2.81 11.78 -1.76
N LEU A 136 -2.31 10.92 -2.64
CA LEU A 136 -0.91 10.47 -2.62
C LEU A 136 -0.14 11.06 -3.80
N GLN A 137 0.45 12.24 -3.58
CA GLN A 137 1.26 12.96 -4.58
C GLN A 137 2.76 12.85 -4.31
N SER A 138 3.20 11.76 -3.70
CA SER A 138 4.61 11.52 -3.37
C SER A 138 5.21 10.40 -4.22
N ARG A 139 6.53 10.44 -4.42
CA ARG A 139 7.28 9.34 -5.03
C ARG A 139 7.13 8.01 -4.27
N VAL A 140 6.73 8.06 -3.00
CA VAL A 140 6.48 6.90 -2.15
C VAL A 140 4.99 6.84 -1.82
N LEU A 141 4.37 5.71 -2.16
CA LEU A 141 3.04 5.33 -1.69
C LEU A 141 3.19 4.55 -0.39
N LEU A 142 2.63 5.06 0.70
CA LEU A 142 2.58 4.38 1.99
C LEU A 142 1.11 4.13 2.36
N ILE A 143 0.74 2.85 2.55
CA ILE A 143 -0.57 2.44 3.08
C ILE A 143 -0.32 1.75 4.42
N GLN A 144 -0.80 2.34 5.51
CA GLN A 144 -0.73 1.76 6.84
C GLN A 144 -1.89 0.80 7.07
N ASN A 145 -1.67 -0.22 7.93
CA ASN A 145 -2.70 -1.19 8.33
C ASN A 145 -3.44 -1.79 7.12
N VAL A 146 -2.68 -2.40 6.21
CA VAL A 146 -3.19 -2.94 4.95
C VAL A 146 -4.29 -3.96 5.19
N GLN A 147 -5.43 -3.80 4.49
CA GLN A 147 -6.57 -4.70 4.50
C GLN A 147 -6.70 -5.43 3.16
N PRO A 148 -7.48 -6.54 3.06
CA PRO A 148 -7.64 -7.32 1.83
C PRO A 148 -8.05 -6.49 0.61
N GLU A 149 -8.87 -5.45 0.79
CA GLU A 149 -9.31 -4.53 -0.27
C GLU A 149 -8.17 -3.67 -0.83
N HIS A 150 -7.03 -3.57 -0.16
CA HIS A 150 -5.84 -2.90 -0.70
C HIS A 150 -5.05 -3.77 -1.69
N ALA A 151 -5.42 -5.04 -1.88
CA ALA A 151 -4.83 -5.85 -2.95
C ALA A 151 -5.18 -5.30 -4.33
N GLY A 152 -4.30 -5.52 -5.32
CA GLY A 152 -4.55 -5.10 -6.68
C GLY A 152 -3.31 -4.72 -7.47
N ALA A 153 -3.53 -4.19 -8.66
CA ALA A 153 -2.49 -3.68 -9.55
C ALA A 153 -2.24 -2.19 -9.29
N TYR A 154 -0.98 -1.82 -9.08
CA TYR A 154 -0.57 -0.44 -8.78
C TYR A 154 0.38 0.09 -9.82
N PHE A 155 0.21 1.34 -10.21
CA PHE A 155 1.17 2.09 -11.00
C PHE A 155 1.13 3.57 -10.61
N VAL A 156 2.14 4.32 -11.06
CA VAL A 156 2.25 5.76 -10.83
C VAL A 156 2.47 6.49 -12.14
N VAL A 157 1.82 7.63 -12.29
CA VAL A 157 2.06 8.61 -13.35
C VAL A 157 2.87 9.75 -12.74
N VAL A 158 4.02 10.01 -13.32
CA VAL A 158 4.89 11.15 -12.98
C VAL A 158 4.73 12.20 -14.06
N ALA A 159 4.52 13.46 -13.69
CA ALA A 159 4.29 14.55 -14.61
C ALA A 159 5.08 15.80 -14.22
N ASN A 160 5.47 16.58 -15.23
CA ASN A 160 5.98 17.94 -15.09
C ASN A 160 5.42 18.82 -16.23
N ALA A 161 5.90 20.07 -16.36
CA ALA A 161 5.47 20.99 -17.41
C ALA A 161 5.82 20.51 -18.83
N ASP A 162 6.79 19.60 -18.97
CA ASP A 162 7.32 19.14 -20.25
C ASP A 162 6.70 17.80 -20.71
N GLY A 163 5.95 17.09 -19.81
CA GLY A 163 5.30 15.82 -20.17
C GLY A 163 5.00 14.90 -19.00
N THR A 164 4.73 13.65 -19.33
CA THR A 164 4.38 12.59 -18.36
C THR A 164 5.13 11.29 -18.66
N ALA A 165 5.33 10.49 -17.60
CA ALA A 165 5.80 9.11 -17.70
C ALA A 165 4.99 8.20 -16.77
N THR A 166 4.67 7.00 -17.23
CA THR A 166 3.91 6.02 -16.45
C THR A 166 4.82 4.85 -16.08
N SER A 167 4.77 4.41 -14.82
CA SER A 167 5.51 3.23 -14.39
C SER A 167 4.90 1.95 -14.94
N GLN A 168 5.67 0.85 -14.86
CA GLN A 168 5.09 -0.47 -14.99
C GLN A 168 4.07 -0.72 -13.88
N SER A 169 3.04 -1.52 -14.20
CA SER A 169 2.06 -1.98 -13.22
C SER A 169 2.66 -3.13 -12.40
N VAL A 170 2.45 -3.10 -11.08
CA VAL A 170 2.93 -4.12 -10.14
C VAL A 170 1.78 -4.64 -9.30
N THR A 171 1.85 -5.91 -8.91
CA THR A 171 0.80 -6.55 -8.13
C THR A 171 1.12 -6.48 -6.63
N VAL A 172 0.14 -6.03 -5.87
CA VAL A 172 0.13 -6.13 -4.40
C VAL A 172 -0.83 -7.23 -4.01
N THR A 173 -0.33 -8.23 -3.28
CA THR A 173 -1.12 -9.31 -2.70
C THR A 173 -1.19 -9.12 -1.19
N VAL A 174 -2.41 -9.14 -0.63
CA VAL A 174 -2.63 -9.10 0.82
C VAL A 174 -3.04 -10.49 1.30
N ARG A 175 -2.31 -11.03 2.30
CA ARG A 175 -2.66 -12.29 2.96
C ARG A 175 -3.55 -11.99 4.15
N PRO A 176 -4.84 -12.38 4.12
CA PRO A 176 -5.76 -12.11 5.21
C PRO A 176 -5.52 -13.07 6.39
N VAL A 177 -5.85 -12.62 7.60
CA VAL A 177 -6.00 -13.49 8.77
C VAL A 177 -7.25 -14.36 8.63
N PRO A 178 -7.43 -15.43 9.43
CA PRO A 178 -8.67 -16.21 9.43
C PRO A 178 -9.90 -15.36 9.79
N VAL A 179 -11.06 -15.76 9.29
CA VAL A 179 -12.35 -15.16 9.66
C VAL A 179 -13.17 -16.21 10.41
N ILE A 180 -13.62 -15.90 11.63
CA ILE A 180 -14.52 -16.76 12.37
C ILE A 180 -15.94 -16.56 11.81
N LEU A 181 -16.54 -17.64 11.33
CA LEU A 181 -17.90 -17.66 10.76
C LEU A 181 -18.95 -17.97 11.83
N THR A 182 -18.61 -18.85 12.80
CA THR A 182 -19.46 -19.22 13.92
C THR A 182 -18.61 -19.35 15.17
N ASN A 183 -18.95 -18.59 16.20
CA ASN A 183 -18.33 -18.69 17.51
C ASN A 183 -18.79 -19.93 18.28
N PRO A 184 -17.99 -20.46 19.23
CA PRO A 184 -18.44 -21.48 20.14
C PRO A 184 -19.70 -21.05 20.92
N ALA A 185 -20.63 -21.95 21.11
CA ALA A 185 -21.89 -21.66 21.81
C ALA A 185 -21.74 -21.85 23.31
N THR A 186 -22.31 -20.94 24.11
CA THR A 186 -22.52 -21.14 25.54
C THR A 186 -23.37 -22.42 25.76
N THR A 187 -22.89 -23.27 26.63
CA THR A 187 -23.44 -24.66 26.76
C THR A 187 -23.64 -25.03 28.23
N ILE A 188 -24.75 -25.68 28.53
CA ILE A 188 -25.00 -26.31 29.82
C ILE A 188 -24.89 -27.83 29.63
N VAL A 189 -24.06 -28.46 30.44
CA VAL A 189 -23.85 -29.92 30.39
C VAL A 189 -23.96 -30.50 31.79
N THR A 190 -24.46 -31.76 31.89
CA THR A 190 -24.49 -32.49 33.16
C THR A 190 -23.20 -33.28 33.31
N ILE A 191 -22.67 -33.42 34.52
CA ILE A 191 -21.50 -34.26 34.83
C ILE A 191 -21.65 -35.63 34.18
N SER A 192 -20.50 -36.24 33.82
CA SER A 192 -20.40 -37.54 33.11
C SER A 192 -20.93 -37.53 31.67
N ASN A 193 -21.62 -36.50 31.20
CA ASN A 193 -21.96 -36.34 29.78
C ASN A 193 -20.81 -35.77 28.97
N GLN A 194 -20.97 -35.81 27.65
CA GLN A 194 -20.00 -35.22 26.73
C GLN A 194 -20.21 -33.71 26.59
N LEU A 195 -19.16 -32.93 26.77
CA LEU A 195 -19.08 -31.52 26.35
C LEU A 195 -18.51 -31.46 24.94
N SER A 196 -19.12 -30.69 24.06
CA SER A 196 -18.61 -30.39 22.74
C SER A 196 -18.77 -28.91 22.44
N LEU A 197 -17.65 -28.23 22.15
CA LEU A 197 -17.62 -26.87 21.67
C LEU A 197 -17.01 -26.84 20.26
N GLN A 198 -17.59 -26.06 19.36
CA GLN A 198 -17.16 -26.00 17.97
C GLN A 198 -17.02 -24.56 17.50
N VAL A 199 -15.98 -24.30 16.72
CA VAL A 199 -15.78 -23.07 15.96
C VAL A 199 -15.83 -23.37 14.47
N ALA A 200 -16.47 -22.51 13.67
CA ALA A 200 -16.32 -22.54 12.23
C ALA A 200 -15.52 -21.31 11.79
N ALA A 201 -14.49 -21.52 10.97
CA ALA A 201 -13.65 -20.46 10.46
C ALA A 201 -13.28 -20.69 8.99
N ALA A 202 -12.96 -19.60 8.27
CA ALA A 202 -12.53 -19.64 6.88
C ALA A 202 -11.16 -18.94 6.74
N SER A 203 -10.32 -19.46 5.85
CA SER A 203 -9.02 -18.88 5.50
C SER A 203 -8.60 -19.33 4.10
N SER A 204 -7.82 -18.51 3.41
CA SER A 204 -7.18 -18.86 2.13
C SER A 204 -5.92 -19.74 2.29
N THR A 205 -5.45 -19.97 3.52
CA THR A 205 -4.28 -20.79 3.84
C THR A 205 -4.60 -21.74 5.01
N PRO A 206 -3.84 -22.82 5.21
CA PRO A 206 -4.06 -23.76 6.32
C PRO A 206 -4.16 -23.05 7.66
N MET A 207 -5.10 -23.48 8.49
CA MET A 207 -5.39 -22.95 9.82
C MET A 207 -4.92 -23.90 10.90
N THR A 208 -4.60 -23.32 12.05
CA THR A 208 -4.35 -24.00 13.32
C THR A 208 -5.31 -23.46 14.37
N TYR A 209 -5.62 -24.26 15.38
CA TYR A 209 -6.53 -23.92 16.47
C TYR A 209 -5.82 -24.12 17.81
N GLN A 210 -6.21 -23.35 18.80
CA GLN A 210 -5.81 -23.54 20.19
C GLN A 210 -6.95 -23.09 21.10
N TRP A 211 -7.54 -24.04 21.81
CA TRP A 211 -8.57 -23.73 22.82
C TRP A 211 -7.95 -23.18 24.09
N ILE A 212 -8.63 -22.23 24.68
CA ILE A 212 -8.25 -21.52 25.90
C ILE A 212 -9.42 -21.63 26.87
N LYS A 213 -9.14 -22.00 28.12
CA LYS A 213 -10.11 -22.02 29.22
C LYS A 213 -9.63 -21.07 30.33
N ASP A 214 -10.47 -20.12 30.72
CA ASP A 214 -10.19 -19.13 31.77
C ASP A 214 -8.83 -18.43 31.58
N GLY A 215 -8.47 -18.13 30.31
CA GLY A 215 -7.21 -17.48 29.92
C GLY A 215 -6.00 -18.40 29.83
N VAL A 216 -6.15 -19.74 30.04
CA VAL A 216 -5.06 -20.71 29.97
C VAL A 216 -5.29 -21.68 28.79
N ASN A 217 -4.23 -21.98 28.03
CA ASN A 217 -4.29 -22.93 26.95
C ASN A 217 -4.70 -24.32 27.43
N VAL A 218 -5.69 -24.93 26.79
CA VAL A 218 -6.05 -26.32 27.00
C VAL A 218 -5.09 -27.20 26.21
N THR A 219 -4.23 -27.90 26.91
CA THR A 219 -3.16 -28.71 26.31
C THR A 219 -3.70 -29.78 25.38
N GLY A 220 -3.20 -29.83 24.14
CA GLY A 220 -3.56 -30.81 23.11
C GLY A 220 -4.84 -30.50 22.35
N GLU A 221 -5.62 -29.49 22.75
CA GLU A 221 -6.88 -29.12 22.09
C GLU A 221 -6.61 -28.14 20.94
N THR A 222 -6.24 -28.74 19.78
CA THR A 222 -5.80 -28.01 18.57
C THR A 222 -6.70 -28.27 17.36
N ASN A 223 -7.92 -28.77 17.56
CA ASN A 223 -8.92 -28.98 16.52
C ASN A 223 -10.02 -27.91 16.54
N ALA A 224 -10.78 -27.79 15.45
CA ALA A 224 -11.94 -26.89 15.38
C ALA A 224 -13.04 -27.25 16.39
N THR A 225 -13.03 -28.48 16.91
CA THR A 225 -13.97 -29.00 17.94
C THR A 225 -13.16 -29.42 19.15
N LEU A 226 -13.54 -28.89 20.33
CA LEU A 226 -13.07 -29.38 21.63
C LEU A 226 -14.10 -30.36 22.15
N THR A 227 -13.67 -31.55 22.59
CA THR A 227 -14.54 -32.63 23.11
C THR A 227 -14.02 -33.15 24.44
N VAL A 228 -14.87 -33.12 25.47
CA VAL A 228 -14.59 -33.74 26.77
C VAL A 228 -15.62 -34.85 26.98
N THR A 229 -15.19 -36.11 26.99
CA THR A 229 -16.10 -37.27 27.00
C THR A 229 -16.72 -37.54 28.37
N ASN A 230 -16.11 -37.12 29.45
CA ASN A 230 -16.60 -37.30 30.82
C ASN A 230 -16.47 -35.98 31.57
N THR A 231 -17.45 -35.11 31.38
CA THR A 231 -17.41 -33.75 31.94
C THR A 231 -17.49 -33.80 33.47
N GLN A 232 -16.60 -33.09 34.14
CA GLN A 232 -16.55 -32.85 35.57
C GLN A 232 -16.73 -31.38 35.89
N PHE A 233 -16.97 -30.99 37.16
CA PHE A 233 -17.16 -29.58 37.55
C PHE A 233 -16.00 -28.69 37.21
N GLU A 234 -14.76 -29.21 37.17
CA GLU A 234 -13.58 -28.52 36.76
C GLU A 234 -13.55 -28.06 35.29
N HIS A 235 -14.42 -28.65 34.47
CA HIS A 235 -14.59 -28.28 33.07
C HIS A 235 -15.54 -27.07 32.89
N ALA A 236 -16.20 -26.61 33.95
CA ALA A 236 -16.94 -25.35 33.92
C ALA A 236 -15.95 -24.18 33.75
N GLY A 237 -16.33 -23.14 33.02
CA GLY A 237 -15.49 -21.97 32.80
C GLY A 237 -15.82 -21.22 31.52
N ILE A 238 -14.97 -20.27 31.18
CA ILE A 238 -15.05 -19.47 29.97
C ILE A 238 -14.08 -20.02 28.93
N TYR A 239 -14.59 -20.38 27.77
CA TYR A 239 -13.80 -20.92 26.68
C TYR A 239 -13.73 -19.96 25.50
N THR A 240 -12.52 -19.77 24.97
CA THR A 240 -12.26 -19.15 23.67
C THR A 240 -11.41 -20.07 22.82
N VAL A 241 -11.32 -19.79 21.52
CA VAL A 241 -10.40 -20.50 20.62
C VAL A 241 -9.66 -19.48 19.75
N VAL A 242 -8.34 -19.59 19.72
CA VAL A 242 -7.50 -18.86 18.78
C VAL A 242 -7.39 -19.66 17.50
N VAL A 243 -7.80 -19.03 16.39
CA VAL A 243 -7.63 -19.56 15.03
C VAL A 243 -6.55 -18.77 14.32
N ALA A 244 -5.49 -19.44 13.86
CA ALA A 244 -4.34 -18.80 13.27
C ALA A 244 -4.00 -19.37 11.89
N ASN A 245 -3.38 -18.53 11.05
CA ASN A 245 -2.76 -18.93 9.79
C ASN A 245 -1.39 -18.26 9.64
N SER A 246 -0.74 -18.39 8.47
CA SER A 246 0.57 -17.77 8.21
C SER A 246 0.56 -16.23 8.20
N ALA A 247 -0.62 -15.58 8.12
CA ALA A 247 -0.75 -14.12 8.14
C ALA A 247 -0.93 -13.59 9.56
N GLY A 248 -1.66 -14.30 10.43
CA GLY A 248 -1.94 -13.88 11.80
C GLY A 248 -2.96 -14.77 12.47
N ALA A 249 -3.56 -14.29 13.57
CA ALA A 249 -4.52 -15.01 14.39
C ALA A 249 -5.74 -14.14 14.71
N VAL A 250 -6.85 -14.78 15.01
CA VAL A 250 -8.09 -14.19 15.51
C VAL A 250 -8.59 -15.07 16.65
N GLU A 251 -9.14 -14.46 17.69
CA GLU A 251 -9.75 -15.14 18.83
C GLU A 251 -11.27 -15.07 18.72
N SER A 252 -11.94 -16.15 19.13
CA SER A 252 -13.41 -16.22 19.13
C SER A 252 -14.00 -15.37 20.25
N GLU A 253 -15.29 -15.06 20.14
CA GLU A 253 -16.09 -14.63 21.27
C GLU A 253 -16.12 -15.73 22.35
N PRO A 254 -16.24 -15.38 23.64
CA PRO A 254 -16.23 -16.33 24.72
C PRO A 254 -17.52 -17.18 24.77
N ALA A 255 -17.38 -18.46 25.04
CA ALA A 255 -18.47 -19.39 25.35
C ALA A 255 -18.42 -19.78 26.84
N ILE A 256 -19.53 -19.66 27.54
CA ILE A 256 -19.64 -20.08 28.95
C ILE A 256 -20.08 -21.54 29.01
N VAL A 257 -19.35 -22.36 29.72
CA VAL A 257 -19.71 -23.75 30.02
C VAL A 257 -20.14 -23.85 31.47
N LEU A 258 -21.41 -24.25 31.68
CA LEU A 258 -21.97 -24.54 32.99
C LEU A 258 -22.08 -26.06 33.13
N VAL A 259 -21.59 -26.60 34.24
CA VAL A 259 -21.67 -28.03 34.54
C VAL A 259 -22.64 -28.25 35.72
N LEU A 260 -23.69 -29.03 35.48
CA LEU A 260 -24.70 -29.32 36.47
C LEU A 260 -24.55 -30.74 37.06
N PRO A 261 -24.93 -31.00 38.31
CA PRO A 261 -24.98 -32.33 38.87
C PRO A 261 -26.07 -33.16 38.20
N ILE A 262 -25.93 -34.48 38.25
CA ILE A 262 -27.03 -35.39 37.90
C ILE A 262 -28.17 -35.14 38.90
N GLN A 263 -29.33 -34.74 38.41
CA GLN A 263 -30.50 -34.61 39.26
C GLN A 263 -30.98 -36.02 39.64
N PRO A 264 -31.18 -36.34 40.91
CA PRO A 264 -31.79 -37.65 41.26
C PRO A 264 -33.19 -37.72 40.65
N LEU A 265 -33.51 -38.87 40.11
CA LEU A 265 -34.84 -39.13 39.55
C LEU A 265 -35.88 -38.88 40.66
N ARG A 266 -36.63 -37.81 40.59
CA ARG A 266 -37.78 -37.60 41.49
C ARG A 266 -38.87 -38.52 41.04
N ILE A 267 -39.00 -39.69 41.71
CA ILE A 267 -40.19 -40.55 41.56
C ILE A 267 -41.36 -39.76 42.19
N PRO A 268 -42.42 -39.44 41.43
CA PRO A 268 -43.58 -38.74 41.98
C PRO A 268 -44.10 -39.48 43.19
N LYS A 269 -44.60 -38.77 44.22
CA LYS A 269 -45.06 -39.33 45.48
C LYS A 269 -46.10 -40.46 45.32
N ASP A 270 -46.98 -40.34 44.33
CA ASP A 270 -47.95 -41.33 43.92
C ASP A 270 -47.36 -42.68 43.49
N GLN A 271 -46.15 -42.60 42.83
CA GLN A 271 -45.47 -43.85 42.45
C GLN A 271 -44.55 -44.39 43.56
N GLN A 272 -44.09 -43.55 44.49
CA GLN A 272 -43.40 -44.03 45.70
C GLN A 272 -44.34 -44.83 46.64
N GLU A 273 -45.58 -44.37 46.84
CA GLU A 273 -46.61 -45.09 47.62
C GLU A 273 -46.98 -46.39 46.96
N ALA A 274 -47.13 -46.48 45.65
CA ALA A 274 -47.40 -47.71 44.89
C ALA A 274 -46.27 -48.77 44.99
N GLN A 275 -45.00 -48.34 45.17
CA GLN A 275 -43.89 -49.29 45.40
C GLN A 275 -43.82 -49.78 46.84
N VAL A 276 -44.18 -48.96 47.81
CA VAL A 276 -44.28 -49.39 49.23
C VAL A 276 -45.41 -50.38 49.40
N ASP A 277 -46.61 -50.19 48.78
CA ASP A 277 -47.72 -51.05 48.81
C ASP A 277 -47.50 -52.45 48.17
N ARG A 278 -46.75 -52.46 47.02
CA ARG A 278 -46.32 -53.70 46.36
C ARG A 278 -45.34 -54.53 47.19
N LYS A 279 -44.51 -53.86 47.99
CA LYS A 279 -43.57 -54.54 48.87
C LYS A 279 -44.20 -55.04 50.14
N SER A 280 -45.19 -54.32 50.68
CA SER A 280 -46.03 -54.80 51.86
C SER A 280 -46.91 -55.95 51.47
N THR A 281 -47.52 -55.94 50.28
CA THR A 281 -48.37 -57.03 49.81
C THR A 281 -47.56 -58.30 49.53
N ARG A 282 -46.31 -58.22 49.06
CA ARG A 282 -45.40 -59.39 48.91
C ARG A 282 -44.94 -59.99 50.24
N LEU A 283 -44.72 -59.18 51.26
CA LEU A 283 -44.33 -59.64 52.60
C LEU A 283 -45.50 -60.33 53.33
N ASN A 284 -46.77 -59.90 53.16
CA ASN A 284 -47.94 -60.54 53.74
C ASN A 284 -48.31 -61.84 53.01
N SER A 285 -48.02 -61.98 51.73
CA SER A 285 -48.33 -63.25 51.01
C SER A 285 -47.31 -64.36 51.30
N SER A 286 -46.16 -64.09 51.90
CA SER A 286 -45.16 -65.08 52.31
C SER A 286 -45.42 -65.63 53.74
N HIS A 287 -46.33 -65.03 54.51
CA HIS A 287 -46.70 -65.48 55.87
C HIS A 287 -47.97 -66.28 55.93
N VAL A 288 -48.65 -66.55 54.80
CA VAL A 288 -49.97 -67.32 54.77
C VAL A 288 -49.81 -68.72 54.22
N SER A 289 -48.62 -69.22 53.98
CA SER A 289 -48.40 -70.59 53.49
C SER A 289 -47.77 -71.57 54.47
N GLU A 290 -47.86 -71.27 55.81
CA GLU A 290 -47.57 -72.28 56.86
C GLU A 290 -48.67 -72.30 57.93
N SER A 291 -49.76 -73.08 57.65
CA SER A 291 -50.62 -73.66 58.63
C SER A 291 -51.40 -74.83 58.03
#